data_e2e68e09750dd3f53b1abcd40b909b1e
#
_entry.id   e2e68e09750dd3f53b1abcd40b909b1e
#
_cell.length_a   1.000
_cell.length_b   1.000
_cell.length_c   1.000
_cell.angle_alpha   90.00
_cell.angle_beta   90.00
_cell.angle_gamma   90.00
#
_symmetry.space_group_name_H-M   'P 1'
#
loop_
_entity.id
_entity.type
_entity.pdbx_description
1 polymer ?
#
loop_
_entity_poly.entity_id
_entity_poly.type
_entity_poly.pdbx_seq_one_letter_code
_entity_poly.pdbx_strand_id
1 'polypeptide(L)'
;MSDRLRVAAIVTIYHPKAHADVIVTKYLKGMSTDEGFLAPEIDIVSIYLDHALENDIGLGLAEEYGVEVYPSIRRALHAGDNKLNVDAVLLVGEHGDYPWNERGRHMYPRRYFFEQIAGVFAESGRSVPVFNDKHFAYDFKDAQWVWDRARELEI
;
A
#
# COMPACT_ATOMS: atom_id res chain seq x y z
N MET A 1 -15.69 -17.98 5.56
CA MET A 1 -14.50 -17.23 5.04
C MET A 1 -15.03 -16.35 3.92
N SER A 2 -14.68 -15.08 3.89
CA SER A 2 -15.08 -14.16 2.82
C SER A 2 -14.49 -14.65 1.50
N ASP A 3 -15.29 -14.64 0.40
CA ASP A 3 -14.80 -14.90 -0.97
C ASP A 3 -14.10 -13.67 -1.59
N ARG A 4 -13.93 -12.60 -0.78
CA ARG A 4 -13.32 -11.35 -1.23
C ARG A 4 -11.81 -11.46 -1.29
N LEU A 5 -11.20 -10.70 -2.22
CA LEU A 5 -9.75 -10.60 -2.33
C LEU A 5 -9.15 -9.98 -1.06
N ARG A 6 -8.12 -10.60 -0.54
CA ARG A 6 -7.34 -10.16 0.62
C ARG A 6 -6.27 -9.18 0.16
N VAL A 7 -6.29 -7.95 0.63
CA VAL A 7 -5.42 -6.87 0.15
C VAL A 7 -4.57 -6.29 1.27
N ALA A 8 -3.28 -6.16 1.03
CA ALA A 8 -2.37 -5.41 1.89
C ALA A 8 -2.29 -3.94 1.43
N ALA A 9 -2.41 -2.99 2.36
CA ALA A 9 -2.15 -1.58 2.10
C ALA A 9 -0.77 -1.17 2.64
N ILE A 10 0.07 -0.67 1.75
CA ILE A 10 1.43 -0.19 2.05
C ILE A 10 1.44 1.32 1.86
N VAL A 11 1.48 2.06 2.95
CA VAL A 11 1.26 3.50 2.94
C VAL A 11 2.38 4.26 3.65
N THR A 12 2.67 5.49 3.19
CA THR A 12 3.65 6.37 3.84
C THR A 12 3.06 7.05 5.06
N ILE A 13 1.92 7.71 4.90
CA ILE A 13 1.17 8.38 5.97
C ILE A 13 -0.33 8.19 5.75
N TYR A 14 -1.13 8.37 6.81
CA TYR A 14 -2.56 8.18 6.74
C TYR A 14 -3.31 9.26 7.55
N HIS A 15 -3.36 10.48 7.02
CA HIS A 15 -4.11 11.57 7.64
C HIS A 15 -5.34 11.95 6.78
N PRO A 16 -6.30 12.75 7.31
CA PRO A 16 -7.47 13.18 6.55
C PRO A 16 -7.09 13.83 5.22
N LYS A 17 -7.72 13.40 4.14
CA LYS A 17 -7.51 13.86 2.75
C LYS A 17 -6.15 13.49 2.14
N ALA A 18 -5.30 12.72 2.81
CA ALA A 18 -4.14 12.10 2.18
C ALA A 18 -4.58 11.03 1.16
N HIS A 19 -3.69 10.63 0.28
CA HIS A 19 -3.99 9.60 -0.72
C HIS A 19 -4.43 8.28 -0.07
N ALA A 20 -3.81 7.88 1.04
CA ALA A 20 -4.25 6.71 1.80
C ALA A 20 -5.71 6.84 2.29
N ASP A 21 -6.11 8.02 2.81
CA ASP A 21 -7.50 8.25 3.21
C ASP A 21 -8.45 8.15 2.01
N VAL A 22 -8.12 8.79 0.90
CA VAL A 22 -8.97 8.80 -0.29
C VAL A 22 -9.08 7.42 -0.95
N ILE A 23 -8.03 6.60 -0.88
CA ILE A 23 -7.97 5.28 -1.54
C ILE A 23 -8.35 4.17 -0.56
N VAL A 24 -7.61 3.99 0.53
CA VAL A 24 -7.75 2.83 1.42
C VAL A 24 -9.02 2.89 2.25
N THR A 25 -9.41 4.09 2.75
CA THR A 25 -10.62 4.23 3.58
C THR A 25 -11.88 3.75 2.85
N LYS A 26 -11.97 3.93 1.53
CA LYS A 26 -13.13 3.45 0.74
C LYS A 26 -13.26 1.93 0.75
N TYR A 27 -12.13 1.23 0.82
CA TYR A 27 -12.14 -0.24 0.91
C TYR A 27 -12.34 -0.74 2.34
N LEU A 28 -12.19 0.11 3.36
CA LEU A 28 -12.57 -0.21 4.73
C LEU A 28 -14.06 -0.01 4.97
N LYS A 29 -14.59 1.15 4.63
CA LYS A 29 -15.96 1.54 4.97
C LYS A 29 -16.96 1.64 3.81
N GLY A 30 -16.52 1.46 2.57
CA GLY A 30 -17.35 1.73 1.39
C GLY A 30 -17.39 3.22 1.01
N MET A 31 -18.20 3.55 0.03
CA MET A 31 -18.38 4.93 -0.45
C MET A 31 -19.81 5.22 -0.87
N SER A 32 -20.25 6.45 -0.67
CA SER A 32 -21.49 6.97 -1.22
C SER A 32 -21.27 7.45 -2.64
N THR A 33 -22.23 7.14 -3.52
CA THR A 33 -22.30 7.58 -4.92
C THR A 33 -23.67 8.17 -5.19
N ASP A 34 -23.85 8.79 -6.36
CA ASP A 34 -25.16 9.30 -6.80
C ASP A 34 -26.21 8.17 -6.97
N GLU A 35 -25.74 6.93 -7.18
CA GLU A 35 -26.59 5.75 -7.34
C GLU A 35 -26.87 5.01 -6.02
N GLY A 36 -26.21 5.43 -4.92
CA GLY A 36 -26.36 4.83 -3.59
C GLY A 36 -25.04 4.48 -2.95
N PHE A 37 -25.10 3.66 -1.89
CA PHE A 37 -23.93 3.22 -1.16
C PHE A 37 -23.31 1.97 -1.79
N LEU A 38 -22.02 2.04 -2.09
CA LEU A 38 -21.20 0.90 -2.53
C LEU A 38 -20.43 0.32 -1.33
N ALA A 39 -20.75 -0.91 -0.99
CA ALA A 39 -20.00 -1.66 0.01
C ALA A 39 -18.61 -2.08 -0.56
N PRO A 40 -17.58 -2.27 0.29
CA PRO A 40 -16.29 -2.76 -0.17
C PRO A 40 -16.40 -4.14 -0.83
N GLU A 41 -15.72 -4.31 -1.96
CA GLU A 41 -15.67 -5.59 -2.70
C GLU A 41 -14.39 -6.40 -2.39
N ILE A 42 -13.44 -5.79 -1.68
CA ILE A 42 -12.19 -6.41 -1.22
C ILE A 42 -12.05 -6.26 0.29
N ASP A 43 -11.23 -7.08 0.91
CA ASP A 43 -10.92 -6.99 2.33
C ASP A 43 -9.48 -6.47 2.52
N ILE A 44 -9.33 -5.28 3.12
CA ILE A 44 -8.02 -4.84 3.62
C ILE A 44 -7.70 -5.69 4.85
N VAL A 45 -6.73 -6.58 4.73
CA VAL A 45 -6.39 -7.54 5.80
C VAL A 45 -5.14 -7.14 6.58
N SER A 46 -4.36 -6.21 6.05
CA SER A 46 -3.12 -5.74 6.67
C SER A 46 -2.75 -4.34 6.19
N ILE A 47 -2.11 -3.58 7.07
CA ILE A 47 -1.56 -2.27 6.76
C ILE A 47 -0.08 -2.23 7.19
N TYR A 48 0.78 -1.67 6.34
CA TYR A 48 2.06 -1.10 6.74
C TYR A 48 1.96 0.41 6.65
N LEU A 49 2.20 1.10 7.76
CA LEU A 49 2.21 2.55 7.87
C LEU A 49 3.62 2.99 8.24
N ASP A 50 4.28 3.74 7.33
CA ASP A 50 5.68 4.12 7.53
C ASP A 50 5.84 5.21 8.61
N HIS A 51 4.98 6.24 8.56
CA HIS A 51 4.96 7.31 9.54
C HIS A 51 3.55 7.54 10.12
N ALA A 52 3.36 7.26 11.40
CA ALA A 52 2.18 7.71 12.14
C ALA A 52 2.43 9.14 12.67
N LEU A 53 1.93 10.14 11.95
CA LEU A 53 2.04 11.55 12.33
C LEU A 53 1.00 11.91 13.41
N GLU A 54 1.12 13.12 14.02
CA GLU A 54 0.18 13.57 15.06
C GLU A 54 -1.28 13.58 14.61
N ASN A 55 -1.53 13.84 13.33
CA ASN A 55 -2.86 13.85 12.70
C ASN A 55 -3.22 12.54 12.01
N ASP A 56 -2.54 11.43 12.36
CA ASP A 56 -2.83 10.10 11.78
C ASP A 56 -4.24 9.64 12.14
N ILE A 57 -4.93 9.07 11.15
CA ILE A 57 -6.22 8.41 11.32
C ILE A 57 -6.15 6.92 10.99
N GLY A 58 -5.05 6.48 10.40
CA GLY A 58 -4.88 5.11 9.92
C GLY A 58 -4.88 4.09 11.04
N LEU A 59 -4.23 4.38 12.16
CA LEU A 59 -4.22 3.50 13.33
C LEU A 59 -5.63 3.33 13.92
N GLY A 60 -6.38 4.44 14.05
CA GLY A 60 -7.77 4.38 14.54
C GLY A 60 -8.71 3.63 13.59
N LEU A 61 -8.57 3.84 12.27
CA LEU A 61 -9.33 3.08 11.28
C LEU A 61 -8.97 1.59 11.29
N ALA A 62 -7.69 1.26 11.42
CA ALA A 62 -7.25 -0.13 11.52
C ALA A 62 -7.88 -0.83 12.73
N GLU A 63 -7.93 -0.18 13.89
CA GLU A 63 -8.60 -0.68 15.10
C GLU A 63 -10.11 -0.82 14.88
N GLU A 64 -10.78 0.20 14.35
CA GLU A 64 -12.23 0.22 14.08
C GLU A 64 -12.67 -0.93 13.16
N TYR A 65 -11.88 -1.22 12.13
CA TYR A 65 -12.20 -2.26 11.13
C TYR A 65 -11.50 -3.61 11.39
N GLY A 66 -10.78 -3.75 12.50
CA GLY A 66 -10.12 -5.00 12.87
C GLY A 66 -8.99 -5.41 11.93
N VAL A 67 -8.29 -4.43 11.34
CA VAL A 67 -7.15 -4.62 10.44
C VAL A 67 -5.85 -4.51 11.23
N GLU A 68 -4.96 -5.49 11.07
CA GLU A 68 -3.67 -5.46 11.77
C GLU A 68 -2.66 -4.55 11.07
N VAL A 69 -1.98 -3.69 11.86
CA VAL A 69 -0.88 -2.84 11.39
C VAL A 69 0.44 -3.53 11.68
N TYR A 70 1.21 -3.80 10.64
CA TYR A 70 2.47 -4.54 10.75
C TYR A 70 3.69 -3.62 10.72
N PRO A 71 4.77 -3.98 11.43
CA PRO A 71 5.97 -3.16 11.53
C PRO A 71 6.89 -3.21 10.29
N SER A 72 6.53 -3.98 9.28
CA SER A 72 7.28 -4.06 8.01
C SER A 72 6.39 -4.47 6.85
N ILE A 73 6.78 -4.06 5.63
CA ILE A 73 6.11 -4.43 4.38
C ILE A 73 6.03 -5.95 4.25
N ARG A 74 7.13 -6.66 4.54
CA ARG A 74 7.16 -8.13 4.54
C ARG A 74 6.06 -8.72 5.42
N ARG A 75 5.93 -8.27 6.66
CA ARG A 75 4.92 -8.80 7.58
C ARG A 75 3.50 -8.44 7.15
N ALA A 76 3.30 -7.26 6.60
CA ALA A 76 2.00 -6.88 6.04
C ALA A 76 1.60 -7.80 4.87
N LEU A 77 2.54 -8.15 3.97
CA LEU A 77 2.26 -9.06 2.86
C LEU A 77 2.06 -10.52 3.33
N HIS A 78 2.65 -10.89 4.45
CA HIS A 78 2.42 -12.20 5.09
C HIS A 78 1.09 -12.25 5.83
N ALA A 79 0.55 -11.13 6.30
CA ALA A 79 -0.77 -11.03 6.95
C ALA A 79 -1.04 -12.17 7.96
N GLY A 80 -0.10 -12.35 8.91
CA GLY A 80 -0.18 -13.37 9.96
C GLY A 80 0.36 -14.76 9.59
N ASP A 81 0.78 -15.00 8.35
CA ASP A 81 1.43 -16.24 7.90
C ASP A 81 2.98 -16.07 7.85
N ASN A 82 3.69 -17.08 7.37
CA ASN A 82 5.13 -17.09 7.16
C ASN A 82 5.54 -16.90 5.68
N LYS A 83 4.59 -16.70 4.78
CA LYS A 83 4.75 -16.48 3.34
C LYS A 83 3.70 -15.49 2.83
N LEU A 84 3.79 -15.10 1.55
CA LEU A 84 2.80 -14.24 0.89
C LEU A 84 1.37 -14.78 1.08
N ASN A 85 0.53 -14.02 1.77
CA ASN A 85 -0.84 -14.42 2.15
C ASN A 85 -1.86 -13.31 1.85
N VAL A 86 -1.63 -12.59 0.77
CA VAL A 86 -2.56 -11.61 0.20
C VAL A 86 -2.75 -11.87 -1.29
N ASP A 87 -3.83 -11.36 -1.85
CA ASP A 87 -4.20 -11.54 -3.27
C ASP A 87 -3.92 -10.29 -4.11
N ALA A 88 -3.70 -9.14 -3.46
CA ALA A 88 -3.27 -7.91 -4.12
C ALA A 88 -2.62 -6.95 -3.11
N VAL A 89 -1.97 -5.91 -3.64
CA VAL A 89 -1.30 -4.87 -2.84
C VAL A 89 -1.75 -3.48 -3.32
N LEU A 90 -2.09 -2.60 -2.37
CA LEU A 90 -2.23 -1.16 -2.59
C LEU A 90 -0.96 -0.46 -2.11
N LEU A 91 -0.15 0.05 -3.02
CA LEU A 91 1.04 0.83 -2.70
C LEU A 91 0.72 2.32 -2.86
N VAL A 92 0.56 3.03 -1.74
CA VAL A 92 0.22 4.45 -1.69
C VAL A 92 1.35 5.22 -1.02
N GLY A 93 2.38 5.51 -1.81
CA GLY A 93 3.62 6.16 -1.36
C GLY A 93 3.62 7.67 -1.61
N GLU A 94 2.59 8.39 -1.18
CA GLU A 94 2.45 9.83 -1.36
C GLU A 94 2.34 10.54 -0.01
N HIS A 95 2.93 11.73 0.08
CA HIS A 95 3.06 12.51 1.30
C HIS A 95 3.97 11.89 2.37
N GLY A 96 4.30 12.65 3.38
CA GLY A 96 5.17 12.28 4.49
C GLY A 96 6.37 13.20 4.64
N ASP A 97 7.04 13.09 5.78
CA ASP A 97 8.24 13.88 6.09
C ASP A 97 9.48 13.16 5.54
N TYR A 98 9.71 13.31 4.24
CA TYR A 98 10.86 12.76 3.54
C TYR A 98 11.77 13.87 3.04
N PRO A 99 13.08 13.63 2.86
CA PRO A 99 14.02 14.66 2.41
C PRO A 99 13.78 15.07 0.96
N TRP A 100 14.31 16.23 0.61
CA TRP A 100 14.40 16.73 -0.76
C TRP A 100 15.79 16.49 -1.31
N ASN A 101 15.90 16.11 -2.58
CA ASN A 101 17.18 16.02 -3.23
C ASN A 101 17.63 17.41 -3.78
N GLU A 102 18.88 17.48 -4.27
CA GLU A 102 19.47 18.69 -4.83
C GLU A 102 18.70 19.29 -6.03
N ARG A 103 17.85 18.49 -6.67
CA ARG A 103 17.00 18.92 -7.80
C ARG A 103 15.60 19.36 -7.37
N GLY A 104 15.37 19.52 -6.07
CA GLY A 104 14.07 19.90 -5.53
C GLY A 104 12.98 18.83 -5.68
N ARG A 105 13.35 17.54 -5.76
CA ARG A 105 12.39 16.45 -5.80
C ARG A 105 12.23 15.86 -4.41
N HIS A 106 11.00 15.65 -3.99
CA HIS A 106 10.67 14.99 -2.72
C HIS A 106 10.94 13.49 -2.84
N MET A 107 11.79 12.95 -1.95
CA MET A 107 12.31 11.59 -2.07
C MET A 107 11.39 10.57 -1.41
N TYR A 108 10.12 10.52 -1.85
CA TYR A 108 9.18 9.50 -1.37
C TYR A 108 9.72 8.08 -1.64
N PRO A 109 9.58 7.13 -0.71
CA PRO A 109 10.25 5.83 -0.75
C PRO A 109 9.58 4.79 -1.66
N ARG A 110 8.86 5.21 -2.71
CA ARG A 110 8.05 4.33 -3.57
C ARG A 110 8.86 3.19 -4.19
N ARG A 111 10.03 3.51 -4.76
CA ARG A 111 10.93 2.49 -5.30
C ARG A 111 11.38 1.51 -4.23
N TYR A 112 11.75 1.98 -3.06
CA TYR A 112 12.15 1.14 -1.94
C TYR A 112 11.00 0.24 -1.47
N PHE A 113 9.77 0.77 -1.37
CA PHE A 113 8.60 -0.02 -1.00
C PHE A 113 8.29 -1.10 -2.03
N PHE A 114 8.33 -0.74 -3.32
CA PHE A 114 8.13 -1.72 -4.38
C PHE A 114 9.22 -2.80 -4.39
N GLU A 115 10.48 -2.46 -4.10
CA GLU A 115 11.58 -3.40 -3.96
C GLU A 115 11.34 -4.42 -2.85
N GLN A 116 10.81 -3.96 -1.68
CA GLN A 116 10.44 -4.86 -0.59
C GLN A 116 9.28 -5.80 -0.99
N ILE A 117 8.28 -5.29 -1.69
CA ILE A 117 7.17 -6.08 -2.22
C ILE A 117 7.70 -7.14 -3.19
N ALA A 118 8.49 -6.74 -4.17
CA ALA A 118 9.10 -7.62 -5.16
C ALA A 118 9.99 -8.70 -4.52
N GLY A 119 10.70 -8.38 -3.44
CA GLY A 119 11.49 -9.33 -2.66
C GLY A 119 10.62 -10.44 -2.05
N VAL A 120 9.48 -10.08 -1.47
CA VAL A 120 8.53 -11.07 -0.91
C VAL A 120 7.94 -11.95 -2.01
N PHE A 121 7.64 -11.39 -3.18
CA PHE A 121 7.14 -12.17 -4.31
C PHE A 121 8.18 -13.20 -4.80
N ALA A 122 9.43 -12.75 -4.96
CA ALA A 122 10.53 -13.62 -5.37
C ALA A 122 10.76 -14.78 -4.38
N GLU A 123 10.75 -14.52 -3.08
CA GLU A 123 10.89 -15.55 -2.05
C GLU A 123 9.71 -16.52 -2.02
N SER A 124 8.50 -16.02 -2.29
CA SER A 124 7.28 -16.83 -2.27
C SER A 124 7.06 -17.63 -3.56
N GLY A 125 7.84 -17.35 -4.61
CA GLY A 125 7.65 -17.93 -5.94
C GLY A 125 6.29 -17.59 -6.56
N ARG A 126 5.66 -16.50 -6.12
CA ARG A 126 4.33 -16.06 -6.54
C ARG A 126 4.26 -14.53 -6.50
N SER A 127 3.70 -13.94 -7.54
CA SER A 127 3.34 -12.52 -7.60
C SER A 127 1.84 -12.33 -7.49
N VAL A 128 1.43 -11.13 -7.08
CA VAL A 128 0.03 -10.70 -7.06
C VAL A 128 -0.06 -9.29 -7.65
N PRO A 129 -1.22 -8.86 -8.16
CA PRO A 129 -1.40 -7.51 -8.67
C PRO A 129 -1.02 -6.44 -7.65
N VAL A 130 -0.35 -5.39 -8.12
CA VAL A 130 0.02 -4.22 -7.33
C VAL A 130 -0.58 -2.97 -7.95
N PHE A 131 -1.53 -2.33 -7.26
CA PHE A 131 -1.89 -0.97 -7.56
C PHE A 131 -0.79 -0.06 -7.00
N ASN A 132 -0.12 0.70 -7.87
CA ASN A 132 0.84 1.72 -7.46
C ASN A 132 0.24 3.10 -7.71
N ASP A 133 0.00 3.85 -6.63
CA ASP A 133 -0.39 5.25 -6.76
C ASP A 133 0.72 6.06 -7.44
N LYS A 134 0.37 7.21 -7.99
CA LYS A 134 1.33 8.07 -8.69
C LYS A 134 2.49 8.47 -7.79
N HIS A 135 3.68 8.50 -8.27
CA HIS A 135 4.35 8.01 -9.47
C HIS A 135 5.12 6.73 -9.12
N PHE A 136 5.79 6.09 -10.09
CA PHE A 136 6.65 4.95 -9.77
C PHE A 136 7.84 5.34 -8.89
N ALA A 137 8.46 6.50 -9.15
CA ALA A 137 9.53 7.06 -8.33
C ALA A 137 9.73 8.56 -8.62
N TYR A 138 10.53 9.24 -7.79
CA TYR A 138 10.93 10.65 -8.01
C TYR A 138 12.08 10.79 -9.01
N ASP A 139 12.75 9.71 -9.38
CA ASP A 139 13.81 9.67 -10.39
C ASP A 139 13.45 8.72 -11.54
N PHE A 140 13.84 9.09 -12.77
CA PHE A 140 13.49 8.32 -13.96
C PHE A 140 14.11 6.91 -13.96
N LYS A 141 15.37 6.77 -13.51
CA LYS A 141 16.05 5.48 -13.46
C LYS A 141 15.36 4.52 -12.50
N ASP A 142 14.94 5.04 -11.34
CA ASP A 142 14.19 4.27 -10.36
C ASP A 142 12.79 3.91 -10.87
N ALA A 143 12.13 4.84 -11.58
CA ALA A 143 10.83 4.54 -12.21
C ALA A 143 10.96 3.48 -13.30
N GLN A 144 12.01 3.54 -14.12
CA GLN A 144 12.31 2.51 -15.12
C GLN A 144 12.58 1.16 -14.47
N TRP A 145 13.34 1.13 -13.37
CA TRP A 145 13.61 -0.10 -12.63
C TRP A 145 12.31 -0.72 -12.08
N VAL A 146 11.41 0.09 -11.51
CA VAL A 146 10.11 -0.40 -11.02
C VAL A 146 9.31 -1.01 -12.17
N TRP A 147 9.26 -0.34 -13.32
CA TRP A 147 8.57 -0.83 -14.52
C TRP A 147 9.15 -2.15 -15.03
N ASP A 148 10.48 -2.23 -15.18
CA ASP A 148 11.14 -3.43 -15.69
C ASP A 148 10.96 -4.59 -14.72
N ARG A 149 11.08 -4.35 -13.41
CA ARG A 149 10.87 -5.38 -12.39
C ARG A 149 9.42 -5.87 -12.33
N ALA A 150 8.44 -4.98 -12.47
CA ALA A 150 7.04 -5.37 -12.53
C ALA A 150 6.77 -6.32 -13.71
N ARG A 151 7.34 -6.03 -14.88
CA ARG A 151 7.22 -6.91 -16.06
C ARG A 151 7.91 -8.26 -15.87
N GLU A 152 9.08 -8.31 -15.25
CA GLU A 152 9.79 -9.55 -14.93
C GLU A 152 8.99 -10.45 -13.98
N LEU A 153 8.23 -9.86 -13.08
CA LEU A 153 7.40 -10.53 -12.09
C LEU A 153 5.97 -10.77 -12.57
N GLU A 154 5.65 -10.36 -13.80
CA GLU A 154 4.31 -10.47 -14.39
C GLU A 154 3.20 -9.80 -13.55
N ILE A 155 3.51 -8.60 -13.01
CA ILE A 155 2.61 -7.79 -12.19
C ILE A 155 1.85 -6.79 -13.08
#